data_5978bb845b8cf00c412e76fbf106c908
#
_entry.id   5978bb845b8cf00c412e76fbf106c908
#
_cell.length_a   1.000
_cell.length_b   1.000
_cell.length_c   1.000
_cell.angle_alpha   90.00
_cell.angle_beta   90.00
_cell.angle_gamma   90.00
#
_symmetry.space_group_name_H-M   'P 1'
#
loop_
_entity.id
_entity.type
_entity.pdbx_description
1 polymer ?
#
loop_
_entity_poly.entity_id
_entity_poly.type
_entity_poly.pdbx_seq_one_letter_code
_entity_poly.pdbx_strand_id
1 'polypeptide(L)'
;TLIPPRSGWLVLLVAMMGLTSYGQIGEGANFGIEADVYSGILGLNPASDDWFLGPTGFGVVDEATATTNGYQALLQAGNNIAFDLRQSIPNYSTNNGYIWYSTRYGRDHTNYSSNDLTTFTGGKNGDNPETSWSIGPGSVASKTDIVDSGVHMRRDGDQVTDDLWVDLMISTLSSSGNHFIDFELFVSEIQATGSGFSNSGTQEGHTAWEFDASGNVIQIGDMVIGFGYSGGGVTGVEVRLWVDRATFNPGNSPGGTSTFIWGNNIVGGSTYGYGEINVPAGTLFSHVNTTPTAAPPWGTTNTSGYATQYLAGYLAEVGINFTQLGFDPRALFGSGAACDSPFSAVLT
;
A
#
# COMPACT_ATOMS: atom_id res chain seq x y z
N THR A 1 -63.00 33.80 18.09
CA THR A 1 -61.70 33.39 18.69
C THR A 1 -60.95 32.53 17.70
N LEU A 2 -59.99 33.12 17.00
CA LEU A 2 -59.12 32.43 16.01
C LEU A 2 -57.89 31.89 16.73
N ILE A 3 -57.65 30.60 16.59
CA ILE A 3 -56.42 29.90 17.06
C ILE A 3 -55.39 30.00 15.94
N PRO A 4 -54.14 30.49 16.17
CA PRO A 4 -53.13 30.53 15.15
C PRO A 4 -52.50 29.11 14.95
N PRO A 5 -52.03 28.76 13.74
CA PRO A 5 -51.39 27.48 13.48
C PRO A 5 -50.01 27.43 14.10
N ARG A 6 -49.73 26.36 14.83
CA ARG A 6 -48.40 26.02 15.32
C ARG A 6 -47.51 25.60 14.12
N SER A 7 -46.54 26.42 13.78
CA SER A 7 -45.47 26.08 12.85
C SER A 7 -44.56 25.07 13.52
N GLY A 8 -44.72 23.78 13.16
CA GLY A 8 -43.79 22.75 13.50
C GLY A 8 -42.50 22.90 12.67
N TRP A 9 -41.40 23.25 13.31
CA TRP A 9 -40.07 23.17 12.70
C TRP A 9 -39.68 21.71 12.58
N LEU A 10 -39.71 21.19 11.35
CA LEU A 10 -39.11 19.88 11.01
C LEU A 10 -37.60 20.06 10.99
N VAL A 11 -36.91 19.68 12.07
CA VAL A 11 -35.47 19.57 12.10
C VAL A 11 -35.12 18.31 11.32
N LEU A 12 -34.71 18.49 10.08
CA LEU A 12 -34.15 17.43 9.26
C LEU A 12 -32.70 17.12 9.80
N LEU A 13 -32.59 16.14 10.67
CA LEU A 13 -31.32 15.62 11.12
C LEU A 13 -30.74 14.81 9.95
N VAL A 14 -29.93 15.44 9.10
CA VAL A 14 -29.11 14.74 8.13
C VAL A 14 -27.99 14.09 8.94
N ALA A 15 -28.17 12.82 9.28
CA ALA A 15 -27.07 11.97 9.70
C ALA A 15 -26.14 11.85 8.48
N MET A 16 -25.06 12.61 8.46
CA MET A 16 -23.91 12.29 7.63
C MET A 16 -23.34 10.98 8.17
N MET A 17 -23.87 9.87 7.70
CA MET A 17 -23.12 8.62 7.70
C MET A 17 -21.93 8.88 6.77
N GLY A 18 -20.75 8.98 7.32
CA GLY A 18 -19.51 8.92 6.54
C GLY A 18 -19.52 7.60 5.79
N LEU A 19 -19.95 7.64 4.54
CA LEU A 19 -19.73 6.55 3.61
C LEU A 19 -18.23 6.57 3.34
N THR A 20 -17.48 5.73 4.01
CA THR A 20 -16.15 5.35 3.54
C THR A 20 -16.38 4.65 2.20
N SER A 21 -16.17 5.38 1.12
CA SER A 21 -16.33 4.85 -0.24
C SER A 21 -15.03 4.08 -0.53
N TYR A 22 -15.06 2.77 -0.27
CA TYR A 22 -14.02 1.87 -0.74
C TYR A 22 -14.24 1.58 -2.23
N GLY A 23 -13.14 1.46 -2.99
CA GLY A 23 -13.20 1.14 -4.42
C GLY A 23 -13.48 2.35 -5.32
N GLN A 24 -12.94 3.49 -4.99
CA GLN A 24 -13.02 4.68 -5.83
C GLN A 24 -11.78 4.78 -6.72
N ILE A 25 -12.00 4.86 -8.04
CA ILE A 25 -10.96 5.31 -8.98
C ILE A 25 -10.54 6.71 -8.56
N GLY A 26 -9.24 6.93 -8.45
CA GLY A 26 -8.70 8.19 -8.00
C GLY A 26 -7.37 8.50 -8.66
N GLU A 27 -6.88 9.67 -8.39
CA GLU A 27 -5.59 10.15 -8.81
C GLU A 27 -4.97 10.92 -7.65
N GLY A 28 -3.79 10.50 -7.23
CA GLY A 28 -2.99 11.20 -6.24
C GLY A 28 -1.65 11.59 -6.82
N ALA A 29 -1.26 12.87 -6.71
CA ALA A 29 0.01 13.35 -7.24
C ALA A 29 0.23 13.02 -8.74
N ASN A 30 -0.81 13.08 -9.56
CA ASN A 30 -0.80 12.67 -10.97
C ASN A 30 -0.43 11.20 -11.21
N PHE A 31 -0.76 10.32 -10.28
CA PHE A 31 -0.60 8.87 -10.43
C PHE A 31 -1.98 8.20 -10.42
N GLY A 32 -2.24 7.35 -11.41
CA GLY A 32 -3.53 6.69 -11.59
C GLY A 32 -3.73 5.55 -10.59
N ILE A 33 -4.94 5.44 -10.03
CA ILE A 33 -5.40 4.33 -9.18
C ILE A 33 -6.71 3.81 -9.78
N GLU A 34 -6.60 3.16 -10.90
CA GLU A 34 -7.71 2.63 -11.70
C GLU A 34 -7.66 1.13 -11.95
N ALA A 35 -6.65 0.47 -11.38
CA ALA A 35 -6.35 -0.96 -11.53
C ALA A 35 -6.14 -1.37 -13.01
N ASP A 36 -5.44 -0.53 -13.74
CA ASP A 36 -4.59 -0.92 -14.86
C ASP A 36 -3.15 -0.54 -14.53
N VAL A 37 -2.19 -0.82 -15.35
CA VAL A 37 -0.78 -0.58 -15.02
C VAL A 37 -0.05 0.28 -16.06
N TYR A 38 -0.78 0.86 -17.00
CA TYR A 38 -0.20 1.66 -18.09
C TYR A 38 -0.73 3.08 -18.07
N SER A 39 0.16 4.05 -18.05
CA SER A 39 -0.18 5.46 -18.04
C SER A 39 -1.09 5.88 -19.20
N GLY A 40 -2.15 6.64 -18.89
CA GLY A 40 -3.06 7.24 -19.84
C GLY A 40 -3.98 6.28 -20.60
N ILE A 41 -4.23 5.07 -20.11
CA ILE A 41 -5.21 4.14 -20.70
C ILE A 41 -6.59 4.33 -20.09
N LEU A 42 -6.68 4.25 -18.78
CA LEU A 42 -7.89 4.55 -18.02
C LEU A 42 -7.63 5.78 -17.14
N GLY A 43 -8.56 6.06 -16.24
CA GLY A 43 -8.40 7.07 -15.23
C GLY A 43 -9.11 8.38 -15.50
N LEU A 44 -9.03 9.26 -14.51
CA LEU A 44 -9.69 10.56 -14.50
C LEU A 44 -8.92 11.57 -15.35
N ASN A 45 -7.62 11.42 -15.44
CA ASN A 45 -6.72 12.26 -16.22
C ASN A 45 -5.98 11.41 -17.26
N PRO A 46 -6.21 11.65 -18.56
CA PRO A 46 -5.55 10.88 -19.62
C PRO A 46 -4.04 11.15 -19.73
N ALA A 47 -3.47 11.98 -18.88
CA ALA A 47 -2.04 12.26 -18.81
C ALA A 47 -1.44 11.82 -17.45
N SER A 48 -2.17 11.06 -16.62
CA SER A 48 -1.63 10.51 -15.36
C SER A 48 -0.47 9.55 -15.64
N ASP A 49 0.48 9.56 -14.72
CA ASP A 49 1.55 8.56 -14.66
C ASP A 49 0.99 7.26 -14.10
N ASP A 50 1.72 6.17 -14.32
CA ASP A 50 1.36 4.85 -13.82
C ASP A 50 2.61 3.97 -13.71
N TRP A 51 2.45 2.67 -13.38
CA TRP A 51 3.55 1.72 -13.25
C TRP A 51 4.38 1.60 -14.53
N PHE A 52 3.75 1.50 -15.69
CA PHE A 52 4.41 1.33 -16.99
C PHE A 52 4.01 2.42 -17.98
N LEU A 53 4.91 2.65 -18.94
CA LEU A 53 4.69 3.65 -19.98
C LEU A 53 3.52 3.24 -20.90
N GLY A 54 2.51 4.09 -20.95
CA GLY A 54 1.35 3.99 -21.84
C GLY A 54 1.34 5.05 -22.94
N PRO A 55 0.18 5.33 -23.53
CA PRO A 55 0.05 6.32 -24.61
C PRO A 55 0.38 7.75 -24.22
N THR A 56 0.13 8.11 -22.99
CA THR A 56 0.39 9.44 -22.39
C THR A 56 0.85 9.27 -20.95
N GLY A 57 1.41 10.31 -20.32
CA GLY A 57 1.99 10.17 -19.00
C GLY A 57 3.35 9.47 -19.00
N PHE A 58 3.78 8.99 -17.85
CA PHE A 58 5.06 8.29 -17.65
C PHE A 58 4.86 6.98 -16.92
N GLY A 59 5.71 5.99 -17.24
CA GLY A 59 5.88 4.80 -16.41
C GLY A 59 6.93 5.05 -15.33
N VAL A 60 6.68 4.54 -14.11
CA VAL A 60 7.60 4.73 -12.97
C VAL A 60 8.53 3.53 -12.75
N VAL A 61 8.27 2.38 -13.35
CA VAL A 61 9.09 1.17 -13.25
C VAL A 61 10.22 1.17 -14.29
N ASP A 62 11.38 0.65 -13.94
CA ASP A 62 12.53 0.48 -14.85
C ASP A 62 12.32 -0.69 -15.83
N GLU A 63 11.64 -0.44 -16.93
CA GLU A 63 11.39 -1.41 -17.99
C GLU A 63 12.69 -1.82 -18.74
N ALA A 64 13.69 -0.94 -18.78
CA ALA A 64 14.93 -1.20 -19.52
C ALA A 64 15.74 -2.34 -18.87
N THR A 65 15.82 -2.36 -17.54
CA THR A 65 16.45 -3.45 -16.79
C THR A 65 15.74 -4.79 -17.02
N ALA A 66 14.40 -4.80 -16.97
CA ALA A 66 13.63 -6.02 -17.25
C ALA A 66 13.84 -6.55 -18.66
N THR A 67 13.89 -5.68 -19.65
CA THR A 67 14.17 -6.02 -21.05
C THR A 67 15.58 -6.61 -21.20
N THR A 68 16.59 -5.97 -20.61
CA THR A 68 17.99 -6.42 -20.65
C THR A 68 18.15 -7.82 -20.05
N ASN A 69 17.43 -8.11 -18.95
CA ASN A 69 17.48 -9.41 -18.28
C ASN A 69 16.64 -10.50 -18.98
N GLY A 70 15.87 -10.16 -19.99
CA GLY A 70 15.09 -11.11 -20.78
C GLY A 70 13.95 -11.78 -20.03
N TYR A 71 13.37 -11.13 -19.02
CA TYR A 71 12.34 -11.70 -18.15
C TYR A 71 11.10 -12.18 -18.92
N GLN A 72 10.69 -11.46 -19.96
CA GLN A 72 9.60 -11.90 -20.80
C GLN A 72 9.83 -13.28 -21.42
N ALA A 73 10.99 -13.51 -22.00
CA ALA A 73 11.33 -14.81 -22.61
C ALA A 73 11.37 -15.93 -21.58
N LEU A 74 11.87 -15.66 -20.38
CA LEU A 74 11.87 -16.63 -19.29
C LEU A 74 10.47 -17.00 -18.85
N LEU A 75 9.60 -16.04 -18.66
CA LEU A 75 8.20 -16.28 -18.25
C LEU A 75 7.41 -17.00 -19.34
N GLN A 76 7.60 -16.63 -20.63
CA GLN A 76 6.99 -17.33 -21.78
C GLN A 76 7.43 -18.79 -21.88
N ALA A 77 8.68 -19.08 -21.51
CA ALA A 77 9.18 -20.45 -21.43
C ALA A 77 8.64 -21.24 -20.23
N GLY A 78 7.80 -20.66 -19.40
CA GLY A 78 7.20 -21.29 -18.22
C GLY A 78 8.12 -21.35 -17.01
N ASN A 79 9.18 -20.53 -16.97
CA ASN A 79 10.05 -20.46 -15.80
C ASN A 79 9.31 -19.75 -14.66
N ASN A 80 9.36 -20.33 -13.48
CA ASN A 80 8.91 -19.70 -12.24
C ASN A 80 10.08 -18.89 -11.70
N ILE A 81 10.06 -17.57 -11.91
CA ILE A 81 11.14 -16.65 -11.55
C ILE A 81 10.64 -15.53 -10.65
N ALA A 82 11.43 -15.19 -9.64
CA ALA A 82 11.26 -13.95 -8.87
C ALA A 82 12.32 -12.94 -9.29
N PHE A 83 11.97 -11.67 -9.28
CA PHE A 83 12.87 -10.56 -9.54
C PHE A 83 12.36 -9.26 -8.92
N ASP A 84 13.28 -8.32 -8.75
CA ASP A 84 13.06 -7.02 -8.16
C ASP A 84 13.64 -5.94 -9.08
N LEU A 85 12.82 -4.96 -9.42
CA LEU A 85 13.21 -3.79 -10.20
C LEU A 85 13.12 -2.56 -9.29
N ARG A 86 14.26 -1.93 -9.09
CA ARG A 86 14.34 -0.71 -8.29
C ARG A 86 14.78 0.44 -9.15
N GLN A 87 13.95 1.46 -9.22
CA GLN A 87 14.38 2.74 -9.72
C GLN A 87 14.89 3.57 -8.56
N SER A 88 16.21 3.61 -8.38
CA SER A 88 16.83 4.61 -7.53
C SER A 88 16.79 5.95 -8.24
N ILE A 89 16.15 6.93 -7.61
CA ILE A 89 16.15 8.30 -8.08
C ILE A 89 17.14 9.10 -7.19
N PRO A 90 18.41 9.22 -7.59
CA PRO A 90 19.36 9.99 -6.79
C PRO A 90 18.96 11.47 -6.82
N ASN A 91 18.97 12.09 -5.65
CA ASN A 91 18.75 13.53 -5.48
C ASN A 91 17.35 14.04 -5.82
N TYR A 92 16.30 13.23 -5.63
CA TYR A 92 14.91 13.67 -5.76
C TYR A 92 14.68 14.42 -7.07
N SER A 93 14.89 13.75 -8.20
CA SER A 93 14.72 14.39 -9.49
C SER A 93 13.26 14.73 -9.72
N THR A 94 12.97 15.95 -10.17
CA THR A 94 11.65 16.34 -10.63
C THR A 94 11.41 15.69 -11.99
N ASN A 95 10.43 14.80 -12.07
CA ASN A 95 9.94 14.20 -13.30
C ASN A 95 8.55 14.73 -13.59
N ASN A 96 8.37 15.31 -14.77
CA ASN A 96 7.08 15.87 -15.21
C ASN A 96 6.40 16.83 -14.19
N GLY A 97 7.19 17.58 -13.43
CA GLY A 97 6.68 18.51 -12.42
C GLY A 97 6.41 17.88 -11.03
N TYR A 98 6.80 16.64 -10.82
CA TYR A 98 6.61 15.91 -9.55
C TYR A 98 7.94 15.41 -9.00
N ILE A 99 8.16 15.48 -7.69
CA ILE A 99 9.32 14.89 -7.04
C ILE A 99 9.05 13.40 -6.80
N TRP A 100 9.88 12.53 -7.38
CA TRP A 100 9.84 11.08 -7.13
C TRP A 100 10.93 10.69 -6.15
N TYR A 101 10.62 9.85 -5.18
CA TYR A 101 11.58 9.37 -4.19
C TYR A 101 12.06 7.96 -4.49
N SER A 102 11.16 7.04 -4.74
CA SER A 102 11.48 5.63 -4.91
C SER A 102 10.40 4.91 -5.68
N THR A 103 10.81 3.97 -6.51
CA THR A 103 9.91 2.96 -7.10
C THR A 103 10.53 1.59 -6.91
N ARG A 104 9.72 0.63 -6.50
CA ARG A 104 10.07 -0.78 -6.48
C ARG A 104 8.94 -1.59 -7.07
N TYR A 105 9.27 -2.47 -7.99
CA TYR A 105 8.38 -3.50 -8.52
C TYR A 105 8.99 -4.86 -8.23
N GLY A 106 8.23 -5.75 -7.61
CA GLY A 106 8.62 -7.12 -7.32
C GLY A 106 7.76 -8.11 -8.08
N ARG A 107 8.40 -9.14 -8.62
CA ARG A 107 7.77 -10.35 -9.11
C ARG A 107 8.12 -11.47 -8.15
N ASP A 108 7.10 -12.20 -7.68
CA ASP A 108 7.29 -13.33 -6.79
C ASP A 108 7.25 -14.68 -7.53
N HIS A 109 7.76 -15.71 -6.88
CA HIS A 109 7.51 -17.09 -7.28
C HIS A 109 6.04 -17.43 -7.04
N THR A 110 5.52 -18.35 -7.83
CA THR A 110 4.10 -18.75 -7.71
C THR A 110 3.95 -20.26 -7.67
N ASN A 111 2.83 -20.73 -7.17
CA ASN A 111 2.46 -22.15 -7.18
C ASN A 111 2.08 -22.72 -8.55
N TYR A 112 2.09 -21.93 -9.60
CA TYR A 112 1.56 -22.35 -10.90
C TYR A 112 2.12 -23.68 -11.40
N SER A 113 3.44 -23.89 -11.37
CA SER A 113 4.10 -25.06 -11.92
C SER A 113 4.99 -25.83 -10.93
N SER A 114 5.19 -25.26 -9.76
CA SER A 114 6.06 -25.84 -8.70
C SER A 114 5.67 -25.23 -7.35
N ASN A 115 6.32 -25.64 -6.27
CA ASN A 115 6.18 -24.94 -5.00
C ASN A 115 6.69 -23.50 -5.16
N ASP A 116 5.96 -22.56 -4.57
CA ASP A 116 6.45 -21.24 -4.33
C ASP A 116 7.66 -21.31 -3.39
N LEU A 117 8.75 -20.62 -3.74
CA LEU A 117 10.02 -20.68 -3.00
C LEU A 117 10.08 -19.66 -1.86
N THR A 118 9.17 -18.72 -1.83
CA THR A 118 9.12 -17.56 -0.93
C THR A 118 7.88 -17.54 -0.02
N THR A 119 7.21 -18.68 0.07
CA THR A 119 6.04 -18.84 0.95
C THR A 119 6.41 -18.54 2.40
N PHE A 120 5.61 -17.71 3.06
CA PHE A 120 5.66 -17.57 4.51
C PHE A 120 5.30 -18.89 5.17
N THR A 121 6.24 -19.48 5.89
CA THR A 121 6.10 -20.79 6.57
C THR A 121 5.87 -20.65 8.07
N GLY A 122 6.01 -19.46 8.62
CA GLY A 122 5.73 -19.13 10.02
C GLY A 122 5.69 -17.64 10.26
N GLY A 123 4.99 -17.23 11.29
CA GLY A 123 4.78 -15.84 11.66
C GLY A 123 3.51 -15.22 11.06
N LYS A 124 3.21 -14.02 11.53
CA LYS A 124 2.12 -13.14 11.07
C LYS A 124 2.47 -11.70 11.40
N ASN A 125 1.73 -10.74 10.87
CA ASN A 125 1.87 -9.32 11.21
C ASN A 125 1.83 -9.11 12.72
N GLY A 126 2.78 -8.32 13.24
CA GLY A 126 2.93 -8.05 14.66
C GLY A 126 3.66 -9.13 15.47
N ASP A 127 4.11 -10.20 14.85
CA ASP A 127 5.11 -11.08 15.47
C ASP A 127 6.51 -10.51 15.18
N ASN A 128 7.47 -10.78 16.07
CA ASN A 128 8.85 -10.33 15.85
C ASN A 128 9.47 -11.02 14.63
N PRO A 129 9.86 -10.25 13.58
CA PRO A 129 10.38 -10.83 12.33
C PRO A 129 11.60 -11.73 12.53
N GLU A 130 12.54 -11.36 13.39
CA GLU A 130 13.78 -12.11 13.59
C GLU A 130 13.57 -13.48 14.24
N THR A 131 12.61 -13.56 15.18
CA THR A 131 12.42 -14.76 16.00
C THR A 131 11.25 -15.63 15.58
N SER A 132 10.30 -15.08 14.83
CA SER A 132 9.03 -15.74 14.54
C SER A 132 8.75 -15.94 13.05
N TRP A 133 9.31 -15.07 12.18
CA TRP A 133 9.04 -15.17 10.76
C TRP A 133 9.98 -16.15 10.07
N SER A 134 9.43 -16.90 9.15
CA SER A 134 10.18 -17.81 8.28
C SER A 134 9.58 -17.87 6.88
N ILE A 135 10.45 -18.05 5.91
CA ILE A 135 10.12 -18.26 4.49
C ILE A 135 10.76 -19.54 3.97
N GLY A 136 10.16 -20.12 2.98
CA GLY A 136 10.70 -21.32 2.32
C GLY A 136 9.75 -21.89 1.27
N PRO A 137 10.20 -22.97 0.59
CA PRO A 137 9.34 -23.64 -0.37
C PRO A 137 8.05 -24.15 0.28
N GLY A 138 6.92 -23.74 -0.27
CA GLY A 138 5.62 -24.13 0.26
C GLY A 138 4.52 -24.09 -0.79
N SER A 139 3.30 -24.31 -0.35
CA SER A 139 2.10 -24.21 -1.18
C SER A 139 1.12 -23.25 -0.50
N VAL A 140 0.72 -22.21 -1.19
CA VAL A 140 -0.29 -21.26 -0.77
C VAL A 140 -1.54 -21.39 -1.65
N ALA A 141 -2.68 -20.92 -1.17
CA ALA A 141 -3.87 -20.89 -2.00
C ALA A 141 -3.69 -19.87 -3.12
N SER A 142 -4.04 -20.20 -4.36
CA SER A 142 -3.83 -19.31 -5.52
C SER A 142 -4.40 -17.89 -5.35
N LYS A 143 -5.42 -17.73 -4.53
CA LYS A 143 -6.01 -16.41 -4.23
C LYS A 143 -5.16 -15.55 -3.28
N THR A 144 -4.21 -16.14 -2.57
CA THR A 144 -3.28 -15.46 -1.67
C THR A 144 -1.83 -15.60 -2.12
N ASP A 145 -1.62 -16.18 -3.29
CA ASP A 145 -0.35 -16.34 -3.96
C ASP A 145 -0.08 -15.04 -4.75
N ILE A 146 0.82 -14.24 -4.25
CA ILE A 146 1.18 -12.95 -4.83
C ILE A 146 1.98 -13.20 -6.10
N VAL A 147 1.69 -12.48 -7.15
CA VAL A 147 2.38 -12.58 -8.42
C VAL A 147 3.26 -11.35 -8.65
N ASP A 148 2.65 -10.18 -8.58
CA ASP A 148 3.34 -8.91 -8.78
C ASP A 148 2.99 -7.97 -7.63
N SER A 149 3.95 -7.17 -7.18
CA SER A 149 3.74 -6.10 -6.21
C SER A 149 4.53 -4.85 -6.59
N GLY A 150 4.01 -3.68 -6.25
CA GLY A 150 4.67 -2.41 -6.54
C GLY A 150 4.48 -1.41 -5.41
N VAL A 151 5.51 -0.58 -5.22
CA VAL A 151 5.47 0.58 -4.33
C VAL A 151 6.11 1.75 -5.06
N HIS A 152 5.40 2.86 -5.13
CA HIS A 152 5.92 4.14 -5.63
C HIS A 152 5.67 5.24 -4.61
N MET A 153 6.62 6.17 -4.48
CA MET A 153 6.51 7.29 -3.55
C MET A 153 6.88 8.58 -4.25
N ARG A 154 5.99 9.58 -4.17
CA ARG A 154 6.16 10.87 -4.85
C ARG A 154 5.47 12.01 -4.13
N ARG A 155 5.87 13.25 -4.46
CA ARG A 155 5.16 14.47 -4.06
C ARG A 155 4.12 14.87 -5.11
N ASP A 156 3.06 15.55 -4.65
CA ASP A 156 2.03 16.14 -5.50
C ASP A 156 2.51 17.51 -6.06
N GLY A 157 3.71 17.53 -6.61
CA GLY A 157 4.33 18.72 -7.19
C GLY A 157 5.85 18.68 -7.16
N ASP A 158 6.46 19.83 -7.45
CA ASP A 158 7.91 20.01 -7.56
C ASP A 158 8.56 20.56 -6.28
N GLN A 159 7.76 20.77 -5.23
CA GLN A 159 8.24 21.25 -3.94
C GLN A 159 8.28 20.11 -2.91
N VAL A 160 9.31 20.10 -2.08
CA VAL A 160 9.45 19.13 -0.98
C VAL A 160 8.39 19.31 0.13
N THR A 161 7.61 20.36 0.07
CA THR A 161 6.49 20.67 0.97
C THR A 161 5.13 20.28 0.40
N ASP A 162 5.08 19.84 -0.85
CA ASP A 162 3.85 19.31 -1.45
C ASP A 162 3.48 17.97 -0.81
N ASP A 163 2.21 17.58 -0.89
CA ASP A 163 1.72 16.37 -0.24
C ASP A 163 2.49 15.13 -0.71
N LEU A 164 2.89 14.29 0.25
CA LEU A 164 3.55 13.00 -0.01
C LEU A 164 2.51 11.93 -0.24
N TRP A 165 2.61 11.24 -1.37
CA TRP A 165 1.79 10.10 -1.72
C TRP A 165 2.59 8.81 -1.78
N VAL A 166 1.94 7.71 -1.42
CA VAL A 166 2.44 6.35 -1.57
C VAL A 166 1.41 5.55 -2.36
N ASP A 167 1.85 5.03 -3.49
CA ASP A 167 1.05 4.23 -4.39
C ASP A 167 1.51 2.77 -4.32
N LEU A 168 0.57 1.87 -4.22
CA LEU A 168 0.77 0.44 -3.99
C LEU A 168 -0.01 -0.35 -5.03
N MET A 169 0.59 -1.39 -5.58
CA MET A 169 -0.11 -2.36 -6.43
C MET A 169 0.17 -3.79 -5.97
N ILE A 170 -0.78 -4.67 -6.25
CA ILE A 170 -0.61 -6.10 -6.02
C ILE A 170 -1.44 -6.90 -7.01
N SER A 171 -0.89 -8.02 -7.47
CA SER A 171 -1.66 -9.01 -8.20
C SER A 171 -1.54 -10.38 -7.56
N THR A 172 -2.58 -11.20 -7.74
CA THR A 172 -2.64 -12.57 -7.24
C THR A 172 -2.85 -13.58 -8.35
N LEU A 173 -2.47 -14.83 -8.10
CA LEU A 173 -2.56 -15.92 -9.07
C LEU A 173 -4.01 -16.28 -9.45
N SER A 174 -5.00 -15.89 -8.63
CA SER A 174 -6.42 -16.17 -8.84
C SER A 174 -7.30 -15.12 -8.17
N SER A 175 -8.44 -14.78 -8.76
CA SER A 175 -9.45 -13.88 -8.20
C SER A 175 -10.57 -14.59 -7.42
N SER A 176 -10.42 -15.87 -7.09
CA SER A 176 -11.49 -16.65 -6.47
C SER A 176 -11.71 -16.29 -5.00
N GLY A 177 -12.88 -15.74 -4.67
CA GLY A 177 -13.28 -15.43 -3.29
C GLY A 177 -12.79 -14.07 -2.80
N ASN A 178 -12.66 -13.94 -1.47
CA ASN A 178 -12.15 -12.73 -0.85
C ASN A 178 -10.63 -12.81 -0.69
N HIS A 179 -9.97 -11.70 -0.91
CA HIS A 179 -8.55 -11.47 -0.73
C HIS A 179 -8.35 -10.51 0.45
N PHE A 180 -7.34 -10.76 1.25
CA PHE A 180 -6.86 -9.85 2.31
C PHE A 180 -5.35 -9.79 2.15
N ILE A 181 -4.83 -8.60 1.90
CA ILE A 181 -3.45 -8.36 1.58
C ILE A 181 -2.96 -7.18 2.41
N ASP A 182 -1.77 -7.32 2.94
CA ASP A 182 -1.13 -6.29 3.74
C ASP A 182 0.18 -5.85 3.08
N PHE A 183 0.41 -4.54 3.07
CA PHE A 183 1.72 -3.95 2.87
C PHE A 183 2.23 -3.51 4.24
N GLU A 184 3.27 -4.16 4.71
CA GLU A 184 3.91 -3.80 5.96
C GLU A 184 5.16 -2.95 5.67
N LEU A 185 5.13 -1.71 6.14
CA LEU A 185 6.17 -0.71 5.91
C LEU A 185 7.01 -0.55 7.16
N PHE A 186 8.31 -0.83 7.05
CA PHE A 186 9.26 -0.82 8.16
C PHE A 186 10.15 0.41 8.15
N VAL A 187 10.26 1.08 9.28
CA VAL A 187 11.27 2.12 9.53
C VAL A 187 12.63 1.46 9.78
N SER A 188 12.65 0.39 10.54
CA SER A 188 13.85 -0.41 10.76
C SER A 188 14.22 -1.26 9.55
N GLU A 189 15.50 -1.56 9.41
CA GLU A 189 15.96 -2.48 8.38
C GLU A 189 15.46 -3.91 8.67
N ILE A 190 14.89 -4.54 7.64
CA ILE A 190 14.51 -5.94 7.65
C ILE A 190 15.03 -6.62 6.39
N GLN A 191 15.62 -7.80 6.52
CA GLN A 191 16.17 -8.57 5.40
C GLN A 191 15.88 -10.06 5.55
N ALA A 192 15.54 -10.71 4.44
CA ALA A 192 15.48 -12.17 4.40
C ALA A 192 16.90 -12.76 4.50
N THR A 193 17.09 -13.73 5.38
CA THR A 193 18.37 -14.41 5.67
C THR A 193 18.20 -15.92 5.55
N GLY A 194 18.25 -16.43 4.31
CA GLY A 194 17.95 -17.84 4.06
C GLY A 194 16.47 -18.15 4.31
N SER A 195 16.15 -18.91 5.35
CA SER A 195 14.78 -19.25 5.70
C SER A 195 14.16 -18.37 6.81
N GLY A 196 14.87 -17.36 7.27
CA GLY A 196 14.42 -16.45 8.31
C GLY A 196 14.64 -15.00 7.93
N PHE A 197 14.59 -14.11 8.94
CA PHE A 197 14.78 -12.67 8.76
C PHE A 197 15.79 -12.14 9.79
N SER A 198 16.55 -11.11 9.41
CA SER A 198 17.20 -10.21 10.34
C SER A 198 16.41 -8.91 10.43
N ASN A 199 16.48 -8.26 11.58
CA ASN A 199 15.70 -7.07 11.87
C ASN A 199 16.44 -6.17 12.86
N SER A 200 16.33 -4.86 12.72
CA SER A 200 16.92 -3.86 13.64
C SER A 200 15.92 -3.18 14.57
N GLY A 201 14.63 -3.53 14.49
CA GLY A 201 13.58 -2.97 15.34
C GLY A 201 13.72 -3.38 16.81
N THR A 202 13.59 -2.43 17.71
CA THR A 202 13.84 -2.62 19.16
C THR A 202 12.58 -2.82 20.00
N GLN A 203 11.40 -2.51 19.46
CA GLN A 203 10.12 -2.69 20.11
C GLN A 203 9.44 -3.98 19.60
N GLU A 204 9.82 -5.13 20.14
CA GLU A 204 9.34 -6.45 19.73
C GLU A 204 9.62 -6.77 18.25
N GLY A 205 10.77 -6.28 17.70
CA GLY A 205 11.18 -6.48 16.31
C GLY A 205 10.63 -5.44 15.34
N HIS A 206 10.01 -4.41 15.82
CA HIS A 206 9.45 -3.28 15.08
C HIS A 206 9.98 -1.95 15.61
N THR A 207 9.63 -0.85 14.95
CA THR A 207 9.81 0.51 15.45
C THR A 207 8.45 1.10 15.78
N ALA A 208 8.25 1.54 17.01
CA ALA A 208 6.96 2.08 17.43
C ALA A 208 6.82 3.57 17.04
N TRP A 209 5.59 3.97 16.70
CA TRP A 209 5.19 5.37 16.71
C TRP A 209 5.16 5.90 18.12
N GLU A 210 5.78 7.06 18.33
CA GLU A 210 5.77 7.72 19.62
C GLU A 210 5.14 9.11 19.52
N PHE A 211 4.45 9.50 20.60
CA PHE A 211 3.69 10.74 20.69
C PHE A 211 4.08 11.51 21.95
N ASP A 212 4.08 12.85 21.87
CA ASP A 212 4.18 13.69 23.04
C ASP A 212 2.86 13.70 23.85
N ALA A 213 2.86 14.37 24.99
CA ALA A 213 1.68 14.48 25.86
C ALA A 213 0.49 15.22 25.18
N SER A 214 0.73 15.93 24.11
CA SER A 214 -0.28 16.62 23.29
C SER A 214 -0.76 15.77 22.13
N GLY A 215 -0.17 14.58 21.89
CA GLY A 215 -0.49 13.67 20.79
C GLY A 215 0.20 14.00 19.49
N ASN A 216 1.19 14.90 19.48
CA ASN A 216 2.00 15.12 18.28
C ASN A 216 2.99 13.97 18.12
N VAL A 217 3.20 13.56 16.87
CA VAL A 217 4.20 12.54 16.53
C VAL A 217 5.59 13.07 16.83
N ILE A 218 6.37 12.32 17.60
CA ILE A 218 7.79 12.59 17.90
C ILE A 218 8.72 11.53 17.30
N GLN A 219 8.18 10.37 16.93
CA GLN A 219 8.88 9.31 16.20
C GLN A 219 7.91 8.61 15.25
N ILE A 220 8.33 8.46 13.99
CA ILE A 220 7.66 7.61 13.01
C ILE A 220 8.02 6.15 13.29
N GLY A 221 7.04 5.28 13.19
CA GLY A 221 7.18 3.83 13.37
C GLY A 221 6.66 3.03 12.18
N ASP A 222 6.69 1.72 12.34
CA ASP A 222 6.20 0.77 11.35
C ASP A 222 4.69 0.88 11.20
N MET A 223 4.19 0.56 10.01
CA MET A 223 2.76 0.58 9.72
C MET A 223 2.36 -0.54 8.78
N VAL A 224 1.09 -0.92 8.85
CA VAL A 224 0.44 -1.83 7.92
C VAL A 224 -0.67 -1.10 7.19
N ILE A 225 -0.69 -1.27 5.86
CA ILE A 225 -1.79 -0.90 5.00
C ILE A 225 -2.39 -2.20 4.50
N GLY A 226 -3.52 -2.59 5.11
CA GLY A 226 -4.25 -3.78 4.72
C GLY A 226 -5.44 -3.43 3.85
N PHE A 227 -5.71 -4.23 2.84
CA PHE A 227 -6.95 -4.08 2.09
C PHE A 227 -7.55 -5.42 1.69
N GLY A 228 -8.88 -5.45 1.80
CA GLY A 228 -9.68 -6.56 1.32
C GLY A 228 -10.30 -6.25 -0.03
N TYR A 229 -10.33 -7.22 -0.92
CA TYR A 229 -11.03 -7.11 -2.18
C TYR A 229 -11.60 -8.46 -2.65
N SER A 230 -12.50 -8.39 -3.63
CA SER A 230 -13.05 -9.55 -4.31
C SER A 230 -13.26 -9.19 -5.78
N GLY A 231 -13.70 -10.13 -6.62
CA GLY A 231 -14.05 -9.84 -8.02
C GLY A 231 -15.14 -8.78 -8.22
N GLY A 232 -15.77 -8.32 -7.15
CA GLY A 232 -16.74 -7.21 -7.15
C GLY A 232 -16.17 -5.85 -6.72
N GLY A 233 -14.90 -5.78 -6.36
CA GLY A 233 -14.22 -4.55 -5.93
C GLY A 233 -13.60 -4.63 -4.55
N VAL A 234 -13.09 -3.49 -4.08
CA VAL A 234 -12.49 -3.35 -2.74
C VAL A 234 -13.57 -3.45 -1.67
N THR A 235 -13.32 -4.25 -0.65
CA THR A 235 -14.26 -4.52 0.46
C THR A 235 -13.89 -3.76 1.73
N GLY A 236 -12.65 -3.27 1.84
CA GLY A 236 -12.18 -2.46 2.96
C GLY A 236 -10.71 -2.12 2.82
N VAL A 237 -10.31 -1.01 3.42
CA VAL A 237 -8.90 -0.62 3.59
C VAL A 237 -8.70 -0.28 5.05
N GLU A 238 -7.61 -0.77 5.63
CA GLU A 238 -7.22 -0.54 7.01
C GLU A 238 -5.80 0.03 7.06
N VAL A 239 -5.59 1.01 7.93
CA VAL A 239 -4.24 1.52 8.23
C VAL A 239 -4.00 1.30 9.71
N ARG A 240 -2.87 0.69 10.05
CA ARG A 240 -2.49 0.35 11.41
C ARG A 240 -1.07 0.80 11.70
N LEU A 241 -0.84 1.34 12.89
CA LEU A 241 0.44 1.83 13.37
C LEU A 241 0.96 0.94 14.50
N TRP A 242 2.27 0.60 14.46
CA TRP A 242 2.89 -0.10 15.56
C TRP A 242 3.09 0.84 16.75
N VAL A 243 2.38 0.60 17.84
CA VAL A 243 2.32 1.50 19.00
C VAL A 243 2.36 0.72 20.32
N ASP A 244 2.79 1.38 21.39
CA ASP A 244 2.59 0.87 22.74
C ASP A 244 1.08 0.70 23.01
N ARG A 245 0.67 -0.49 23.44
CA ARG A 245 -0.74 -0.81 23.75
C ARG A 245 -1.35 0.09 24.82
N ALA A 246 -0.54 0.61 25.75
CA ALA A 246 -1.00 1.53 26.77
C ALA A 246 -1.41 2.90 26.22
N THR A 247 -0.93 3.28 25.04
CA THR A 247 -1.29 4.53 24.37
C THR A 247 -2.52 4.41 23.47
N PHE A 248 -2.89 3.18 23.09
CA PHE A 248 -4.05 2.93 22.23
C PHE A 248 -5.36 3.14 22.99
N ASN A 249 -6.18 4.08 22.53
CA ASN A 249 -7.45 4.41 23.16
C ASN A 249 -8.54 4.61 22.08
N PRO A 250 -9.38 3.59 21.80
CA PRO A 250 -10.37 3.62 20.74
C PRO A 250 -11.26 4.87 20.77
N GLY A 251 -11.47 5.48 19.59
CA GLY A 251 -12.27 6.68 19.44
C GLY A 251 -11.60 7.98 19.87
N ASN A 252 -10.39 7.93 20.41
CA ASN A 252 -9.64 9.12 20.81
C ASN A 252 -8.35 9.25 20.01
N SER A 253 -7.89 10.48 19.80
CA SER A 253 -6.56 10.74 19.30
C SER A 253 -5.50 10.50 20.38
N PRO A 254 -4.28 10.09 20.03
CA PRO A 254 -3.17 10.03 20.96
C PRO A 254 -2.96 11.39 21.64
N GLY A 255 -2.86 11.39 22.97
CA GLY A 255 -2.74 12.64 23.76
C GLY A 255 -3.91 13.63 23.62
N GLY A 256 -4.95 13.28 22.86
CA GLY A 256 -6.16 14.10 22.69
C GLY A 256 -6.10 15.19 21.60
N THR A 257 -4.96 15.33 20.86
CA THR A 257 -4.77 16.41 19.88
C THR A 257 -4.11 15.98 18.56
N SER A 258 -3.85 14.68 18.35
CA SER A 258 -3.23 14.23 17.10
C SER A 258 -4.16 14.42 15.89
N THR A 259 -3.56 14.42 14.70
CA THR A 259 -4.27 14.60 13.43
C THR A 259 -5.14 13.39 13.06
N PHE A 260 -4.92 12.25 13.67
CA PHE A 260 -5.71 11.04 13.43
C PHE A 260 -6.36 10.53 14.71
N ILE A 261 -7.35 9.67 14.55
CA ILE A 261 -8.16 9.08 15.63
C ILE A 261 -7.99 7.57 15.60
N TRP A 262 -7.79 6.96 16.76
CA TRP A 262 -7.72 5.49 16.86
C TRP A 262 -9.03 4.83 16.41
N GLY A 263 -8.91 3.77 15.62
CA GLY A 263 -10.00 2.85 15.32
C GLY A 263 -10.36 1.99 16.53
N ASN A 264 -10.91 0.81 16.28
CA ASN A 264 -11.46 -0.03 17.35
C ASN A 264 -10.53 -1.18 17.77
N ASN A 265 -9.52 -1.50 16.98
CA ASN A 265 -8.72 -2.70 17.13
C ASN A 265 -7.23 -2.42 17.30
N ILE A 266 -6.57 -3.23 18.13
CA ILE A 266 -5.12 -3.36 18.18
C ILE A 266 -4.75 -4.83 18.19
N VAL A 267 -3.86 -5.25 17.29
CA VAL A 267 -3.49 -6.66 17.08
C VAL A 267 -1.97 -6.86 17.14
N GLY A 268 -1.54 -8.10 17.26
CA GLY A 268 -0.12 -8.47 17.32
C GLY A 268 0.55 -8.10 18.64
N GLY A 269 1.80 -8.50 18.83
CA GLY A 269 2.68 -8.20 19.96
C GLY A 269 2.12 -8.42 21.36
N SER A 270 2.90 -8.08 22.36
CA SER A 270 2.50 -8.20 23.77
C SER A 270 2.43 -6.84 24.46
N THR A 271 3.50 -6.06 24.43
CA THR A 271 3.59 -4.69 24.95
C THR A 271 3.19 -3.68 23.89
N TYR A 272 3.54 -3.96 22.65
CA TYR A 272 3.21 -3.18 21.46
C TYR A 272 2.13 -3.87 20.64
N GLY A 273 1.68 -3.24 19.57
CA GLY A 273 0.74 -3.83 18.61
C GLY A 273 0.40 -2.88 17.48
N TYR A 274 -0.18 -3.42 16.41
CA TYR A 274 -0.73 -2.65 15.31
C TYR A 274 -2.10 -2.09 15.68
N GLY A 275 -2.12 -0.83 16.10
CA GLY A 275 -3.34 -0.07 16.41
C GLY A 275 -3.96 0.50 15.16
N GLU A 276 -5.22 0.20 14.92
CA GLU A 276 -5.99 0.74 13.80
C GLU A 276 -6.18 2.25 13.97
N ILE A 277 -6.13 2.99 12.85
CA ILE A 277 -6.54 4.40 12.77
C ILE A 277 -7.73 4.57 11.85
N ASN A 278 -8.54 5.58 12.11
CA ASN A 278 -9.60 5.99 11.19
C ASN A 278 -8.99 6.79 10.05
N VAL A 279 -9.19 6.33 8.83
CA VAL A 279 -8.71 7.00 7.61
C VAL A 279 -9.73 8.04 7.17
N PRO A 280 -9.38 9.35 7.12
CA PRO A 280 -10.29 10.38 6.66
C PRO A 280 -10.67 10.19 5.17
N ALA A 281 -11.89 10.57 4.83
CA ALA A 281 -12.34 10.52 3.44
C ALA A 281 -11.47 11.43 2.54
N GLY A 282 -11.11 10.92 1.36
CA GLY A 282 -10.30 11.66 0.38
C GLY A 282 -8.79 11.55 0.56
N THR A 283 -8.32 10.87 1.61
CA THR A 283 -6.87 10.63 1.81
C THR A 283 -6.40 9.31 1.21
N LEU A 284 -7.32 8.51 0.70
CA LEU A 284 -7.05 7.19 0.15
C LEU A 284 -7.95 6.92 -1.05
N PHE A 285 -7.36 6.41 -2.12
CA PHE A 285 -8.03 5.81 -3.26
C PHE A 285 -7.67 4.34 -3.34
N SER A 286 -8.58 3.50 -3.85
CA SER A 286 -8.31 2.09 -4.06
C SER A 286 -9.21 1.53 -5.15
N HIS A 287 -8.65 0.69 -5.99
CA HIS A 287 -9.42 0.05 -7.06
C HIS A 287 -8.98 -1.39 -7.31
N VAL A 288 -9.86 -2.18 -7.88
CA VAL A 288 -9.62 -3.54 -8.37
C VAL A 288 -10.11 -3.62 -9.80
N ASN A 289 -9.33 -4.21 -10.69
CA ASN A 289 -9.73 -4.34 -12.09
C ASN A 289 -11.00 -5.20 -12.22
N THR A 290 -12.07 -4.62 -12.73
CA THR A 290 -13.37 -5.31 -12.95
C THR A 290 -13.48 -5.96 -14.32
N THR A 291 -12.54 -5.64 -15.21
CA THR A 291 -12.37 -6.23 -16.55
C THR A 291 -10.93 -6.64 -16.75
N PRO A 292 -10.62 -7.54 -17.69
CA PRO A 292 -9.23 -7.84 -18.02
C PRO A 292 -8.47 -6.58 -18.44
N THR A 293 -7.28 -6.38 -17.88
CA THR A 293 -6.37 -5.28 -18.21
C THR A 293 -5.00 -5.80 -18.62
N ALA A 294 -4.21 -4.99 -19.32
CA ALA A 294 -2.88 -5.39 -19.78
C ALA A 294 -1.96 -5.72 -18.60
N ALA A 295 -1.15 -6.75 -18.74
CA ALA A 295 -0.09 -7.10 -17.80
C ALA A 295 1.18 -6.27 -18.10
N PRO A 296 2.20 -6.26 -17.21
CA PRO A 296 3.51 -5.65 -17.46
C PRO A 296 4.10 -6.04 -18.82
N PRO A 297 5.06 -5.28 -19.36
CA PRO A 297 5.66 -5.59 -20.67
C PRO A 297 6.24 -7.01 -20.80
N TRP A 298 6.65 -7.61 -19.68
CA TRP A 298 7.14 -9.00 -19.61
C TRP A 298 6.03 -10.03 -19.36
N GLY A 299 4.78 -9.59 -19.19
CA GLY A 299 3.64 -10.45 -18.88
C GLY A 299 3.47 -10.74 -17.39
N THR A 300 2.49 -11.57 -17.09
CA THR A 300 2.16 -12.04 -15.75
C THR A 300 1.93 -13.55 -15.75
N THR A 301 1.55 -14.10 -14.60
CA THR A 301 1.19 -15.52 -14.44
C THR A 301 -0.19 -15.63 -13.80
N ASN A 302 -0.99 -16.58 -14.24
CA ASN A 302 -2.23 -16.97 -13.61
C ASN A 302 -2.29 -18.50 -13.49
N THR A 303 -3.39 -19.05 -13.01
CA THR A 303 -3.56 -20.51 -12.84
C THR A 303 -3.46 -21.33 -14.14
N SER A 304 -3.43 -20.69 -15.30
CA SER A 304 -3.21 -21.31 -16.61
C SER A 304 -1.80 -21.08 -17.16
N GLY A 305 -0.94 -20.39 -16.44
CA GLY A 305 0.45 -20.05 -16.81
C GLY A 305 0.66 -18.63 -17.27
N TYR A 306 1.66 -18.44 -18.12
CA TYR A 306 1.98 -17.12 -18.67
C TYR A 306 0.77 -16.46 -19.30
N ALA A 307 0.58 -15.18 -19.01
CA ALA A 307 -0.50 -14.36 -19.53
C ALA A 307 0.00 -12.94 -19.88
N THR A 308 -0.67 -12.30 -20.84
CA THR A 308 -0.43 -10.91 -21.24
C THR A 308 -1.46 -9.94 -20.65
N GLN A 309 -2.35 -10.45 -19.81
CA GLN A 309 -3.39 -9.67 -19.15
C GLN A 309 -3.61 -10.18 -17.73
N TYR A 310 -3.90 -9.27 -16.81
CA TYR A 310 -4.58 -9.57 -15.56
C TYR A 310 -6.06 -9.79 -15.86
N LEU A 311 -6.61 -10.91 -15.41
CA LEU A 311 -8.04 -11.14 -15.49
C LEU A 311 -8.80 -10.28 -14.47
N ALA A 312 -10.10 -10.13 -14.61
CA ALA A 312 -10.91 -9.37 -13.66
C ALA A 312 -10.73 -9.85 -12.22
N GLY A 313 -10.44 -8.93 -11.31
CA GLY A 313 -10.20 -9.21 -9.89
C GLY A 313 -8.80 -9.73 -9.54
N TYR A 314 -7.85 -9.71 -10.47
CA TYR A 314 -6.47 -10.19 -10.22
C TYR A 314 -5.52 -9.07 -9.79
N LEU A 315 -5.81 -7.82 -10.12
CA LEU A 315 -5.00 -6.65 -9.83
C LEU A 315 -5.75 -5.70 -8.91
N ALA A 316 -5.07 -5.19 -7.90
CA ALA A 316 -5.58 -4.15 -7.02
C ALA A 316 -4.53 -3.07 -6.81
N GLU A 317 -4.99 -1.82 -6.65
CA GLU A 317 -4.18 -0.64 -6.41
C GLU A 317 -4.72 0.18 -5.25
N VAL A 318 -3.81 0.85 -4.54
CA VAL A 318 -4.13 1.76 -3.43
C VAL A 318 -3.18 2.96 -3.50
N GLY A 319 -3.72 4.17 -3.51
CA GLY A 319 -2.98 5.43 -3.37
C GLY A 319 -3.33 6.12 -2.07
N ILE A 320 -2.34 6.56 -1.30
CA ILE A 320 -2.53 7.11 0.03
C ILE A 320 -1.76 8.42 0.20
N ASN A 321 -2.46 9.46 0.64
CA ASN A 321 -1.86 10.74 0.99
C ASN A 321 -1.27 10.70 2.41
N PHE A 322 0.03 10.50 2.51
CA PHE A 322 0.75 10.41 3.78
C PHE A 322 0.80 11.75 4.51
N THR A 323 0.85 12.87 3.81
CA THR A 323 0.84 14.19 4.45
C THR A 323 -0.48 14.44 5.16
N GLN A 324 -1.61 14.15 4.50
CA GLN A 324 -2.94 14.34 5.10
C GLN A 324 -3.23 13.35 6.22
N LEU A 325 -2.60 12.16 6.20
CA LEU A 325 -2.66 11.21 7.30
C LEU A 325 -1.72 11.57 8.47
N GLY A 326 -0.85 12.57 8.32
CA GLY A 326 0.10 12.94 9.35
C GLY A 326 1.34 12.04 9.41
N PHE A 327 1.71 11.37 8.32
CA PHE A 327 2.84 10.44 8.23
C PHE A 327 4.05 11.00 7.47
N ASP A 328 3.93 12.18 6.90
CA ASP A 328 5.01 12.81 6.15
C ASP A 328 6.10 13.34 7.09
N PRO A 329 7.35 12.82 7.01
CA PRO A 329 8.44 13.26 7.87
C PRO A 329 8.72 14.76 7.81
N ARG A 330 8.56 15.38 6.62
CA ARG A 330 8.78 16.81 6.46
C ARG A 330 7.68 17.65 7.09
N ALA A 331 6.45 17.23 7.00
CA ALA A 331 5.33 17.89 7.67
C ALA A 331 5.45 17.77 9.20
N LEU A 332 5.97 16.64 9.69
CA LEU A 332 6.15 16.36 11.12
C LEU A 332 7.39 17.07 11.71
N PHE A 333 8.53 17.02 11.03
CA PHE A 333 9.83 17.40 11.59
C PHE A 333 10.49 18.58 10.86
N GLY A 334 9.83 19.11 9.83
CA GLY A 334 10.33 20.24 9.04
C GLY A 334 11.51 19.91 8.14
N SER A 335 12.19 20.96 7.65
CA SER A 335 13.30 20.83 6.69
C SER A 335 14.55 20.14 7.22
N GLY A 336 14.60 19.82 8.52
CA GLY A 336 15.69 19.07 9.15
C GLY A 336 15.52 17.55 9.09
N ALA A 337 14.39 17.05 8.57
CA ALA A 337 14.22 15.61 8.38
C ALA A 337 15.27 15.07 7.40
N ALA A 338 16.09 14.14 7.87
CA ALA A 338 17.25 13.64 7.13
C ALA A 338 16.85 12.76 5.94
N CYS A 339 15.62 12.28 5.90
CA CYS A 339 15.12 11.35 4.90
C CYS A 339 13.68 11.69 4.52
N ASP A 340 13.39 11.75 3.24
CA ASP A 340 12.03 12.01 2.75
C ASP A 340 11.21 10.72 2.63
N SER A 341 11.87 9.55 2.60
CA SER A 341 11.23 8.24 2.76
C SER A 341 11.35 7.80 4.22
N PRO A 342 10.25 7.65 4.95
CA PRO A 342 10.30 7.22 6.34
C PRO A 342 10.58 5.71 6.48
N PHE A 343 10.42 4.94 5.40
CA PHE A 343 10.51 3.48 5.45
C PHE A 343 11.75 2.97 4.72
N SER A 344 12.43 2.00 5.34
CA SER A 344 13.60 1.32 4.81
C SER A 344 13.24 0.07 4.01
N ALA A 345 12.09 -0.55 4.31
CA ALA A 345 11.61 -1.78 3.67
C ALA A 345 10.09 -1.81 3.60
N VAL A 346 9.59 -2.54 2.61
CA VAL A 346 8.18 -2.90 2.45
C VAL A 346 8.11 -4.41 2.24
N LEU A 347 7.27 -5.06 3.01
CA LEU A 347 6.90 -6.46 2.85
C LEU A 347 5.45 -6.53 2.37
N THR A 348 5.20 -7.45 1.45
CA THR A 348 3.86 -7.71 0.91
C THR A 348 3.49 -9.16 1.15
#